data_9af6e7ccebe270bd3eaa935c84d5c2d3
#
_entry.id   9af6e7ccebe270bd3eaa935c84d5c2d3
#
_cell.length_a   1.000
_cell.length_b   1.000
_cell.length_c   1.000
_cell.angle_alpha   90.00
_cell.angle_beta   90.00
_cell.angle_gamma   90.00
#
_symmetry.space_group_name_H-M   'P 1'
#
loop_
_entity.id
_entity.type
_entity.pdbx_description
1 polymer ?
#
loop_
_entity_poly.entity_id
_entity_poly.type
_entity_poly.pdbx_seq_one_letter_code
_entity_poly.pdbx_strand_id
1 'polypeptide(L)'
;LAGGLSKRMKGENKFFKKINNKTIIEHVIIKASQQVTKLIINANINKSKFKKFNLDIIKDSVKGFKGPLAGILSAMQYGERNNFKWLITLPCDAPFFPLDLVNKLLKNAEKKKCKIVIAKSNNRTHPVIGIWSISLKKSLSNTLVKENIKKIDLFIKKHNFSIVNFSYDKVDPFFNINSYRELDKAKKLSIS
;
A
#
# COMPACT_ATOMS: atom_id res chain seq x y z
N LEU A 1 -3.18 2.50 -1.31
CA LEU A 1 -3.92 1.84 -2.38
C LEU A 1 -5.31 1.45 -1.88
N ALA A 2 -6.35 2.11 -2.37
CA ALA A 2 -7.77 1.87 -2.03
C ALA A 2 -8.54 1.29 -3.23
N GLY A 3 -7.87 0.58 -4.10
CA GLY A 3 -8.42 -0.12 -5.25
C GLY A 3 -8.60 -1.61 -4.94
N GLY A 4 -9.83 -2.08 -4.93
CA GLY A 4 -10.14 -3.50 -4.78
C GLY A 4 -11.64 -3.73 -4.75
N LEU A 5 -12.14 -4.71 -5.51
CA LEU A 5 -13.53 -5.12 -5.45
C LEU A 5 -13.76 -5.87 -4.14
N SER A 6 -14.42 -5.23 -3.17
CA SER A 6 -14.79 -5.81 -1.85
C SER A 6 -15.88 -6.90 -1.99
N LYS A 7 -15.62 -7.94 -2.79
CA LYS A 7 -16.60 -9.01 -3.08
C LYS A 7 -17.08 -9.76 -1.83
N ARG A 8 -16.22 -9.86 -0.79
CA ARG A 8 -16.49 -10.65 0.43
C ARG A 8 -17.28 -9.92 1.52
N MET A 9 -17.51 -8.63 1.39
CA MET A 9 -18.27 -7.80 2.33
C MET A 9 -19.46 -7.11 1.64
N LYS A 10 -20.25 -7.87 0.88
CA LYS A 10 -21.52 -7.43 0.25
C LYS A 10 -21.43 -6.10 -0.51
N GLY A 11 -20.32 -5.84 -1.22
CA GLY A 11 -20.15 -4.63 -2.03
C GLY A 11 -19.80 -3.36 -1.26
N GLU A 12 -19.79 -3.36 0.07
CA GLU A 12 -19.34 -2.22 0.86
C GLU A 12 -17.81 -2.14 0.87
N ASN A 13 -17.27 -0.92 0.74
CA ASN A 13 -15.84 -0.71 0.83
C ASN A 13 -15.37 -0.97 2.27
N LYS A 14 -14.80 -2.15 2.51
CA LYS A 14 -14.35 -2.65 3.81
C LYS A 14 -13.54 -1.65 4.62
N PHE A 15 -12.72 -0.85 3.98
CA PHE A 15 -11.85 0.13 4.63
C PHE A 15 -12.61 1.34 5.24
N PHE A 16 -13.91 1.49 4.97
CA PHE A 16 -14.78 2.44 5.67
C PHE A 16 -15.45 1.86 6.92
N LYS A 17 -15.32 0.56 7.18
CA LYS A 17 -15.76 -0.03 8.46
C LYS A 17 -14.90 0.51 9.61
N LYS A 18 -15.50 0.62 10.80
CA LYS A 18 -14.85 1.21 11.97
C LYS A 18 -14.19 0.16 12.86
N ILE A 19 -13.00 0.52 13.34
CA ILE A 19 -12.37 -0.06 14.51
C ILE A 19 -12.40 1.03 15.57
N ASN A 20 -13.10 0.79 16.67
CA ASN A 20 -13.46 1.82 17.66
C ASN A 20 -14.17 3.00 16.94
N ASN A 21 -13.73 4.23 17.15
CA ASN A 21 -14.37 5.43 16.61
C ASN A 21 -13.87 5.84 15.21
N LYS A 22 -12.84 5.18 14.65
CA LYS A 22 -12.23 5.53 13.36
C LYS A 22 -12.39 4.43 12.33
N THR A 23 -12.54 4.79 11.06
CA THR A 23 -12.54 3.82 9.96
C THR A 23 -11.14 3.20 9.78
N ILE A 24 -11.07 2.00 9.19
CA ILE A 24 -9.80 1.32 8.94
C ILE A 24 -8.85 2.22 8.13
N ILE A 25 -9.36 2.90 7.11
CA ILE A 25 -8.54 3.82 6.30
C ILE A 25 -8.07 5.05 7.10
N GLU A 26 -8.84 5.54 8.08
CA GLU A 26 -8.40 6.62 8.97
C GLU A 26 -7.20 6.20 9.82
N HIS A 27 -7.21 4.98 10.35
CA HIS A 27 -6.05 4.45 11.06
C HIS A 27 -4.80 4.38 10.16
N VAL A 28 -4.97 3.91 8.90
CA VAL A 28 -3.88 3.87 7.92
C VAL A 28 -3.37 5.27 7.61
N ILE A 29 -4.26 6.24 7.34
CA ILE A 29 -3.90 7.63 7.01
C ILE A 29 -3.13 8.26 8.16
N ILE A 30 -3.62 8.16 9.41
CA ILE A 30 -2.99 8.76 10.59
C ILE A 30 -1.56 8.25 10.77
N LYS A 31 -1.34 6.94 10.66
CA LYS A 31 0.01 6.36 10.80
C LYS A 31 0.91 6.66 9.61
N ALA A 32 0.38 6.67 8.39
CA ALA A 32 1.16 6.95 7.19
C ALA A 32 1.60 8.42 7.14
N SER A 33 0.73 9.36 7.48
CA SER A 33 1.05 10.80 7.45
C SER A 33 2.19 11.19 8.39
N GLN A 34 2.44 10.40 9.43
CA GLN A 34 3.57 10.63 10.35
C GLN A 34 4.92 10.16 9.77
N GLN A 35 4.91 9.43 8.66
CA GLN A 35 6.11 8.79 8.11
C GLN A 35 6.50 9.31 6.71
N VAL A 36 5.67 10.14 6.09
CA VAL A 36 5.88 10.61 4.72
C VAL A 36 5.64 12.11 4.60
N THR A 37 6.34 12.75 3.68
CA THR A 37 6.16 14.18 3.39
C THR A 37 4.91 14.49 2.59
N LYS A 38 4.44 13.53 1.80
CA LYS A 38 3.19 13.64 1.01
C LYS A 38 2.45 12.32 1.04
N LEU A 39 1.16 12.37 1.34
CA LEU A 39 0.24 11.22 1.29
C LEU A 39 -0.81 11.47 0.21
N ILE A 40 -1.10 10.44 -0.57
CA ILE A 40 -2.15 10.44 -1.60
C ILE A 40 -3.00 9.17 -1.51
N ILE A 41 -4.19 9.21 -2.02
CA ILE A 41 -5.08 8.03 -2.13
C ILE A 41 -5.18 7.62 -3.61
N ASN A 42 -4.77 6.39 -3.93
CA ASN A 42 -5.09 5.81 -5.24
C ASN A 42 -6.41 5.03 -5.12
N ALA A 43 -7.43 5.47 -5.84
CA ALA A 43 -8.75 4.86 -5.81
C ALA A 43 -9.50 5.03 -7.14
N ASN A 44 -10.10 3.95 -7.64
CA ASN A 44 -10.91 3.94 -8.86
C ASN A 44 -12.42 4.12 -8.59
N ILE A 45 -12.81 4.29 -7.33
CA ILE A 45 -14.20 4.55 -6.92
C ILE A 45 -14.49 6.05 -6.83
N ASN A 46 -15.74 6.40 -6.54
CA ASN A 46 -16.17 7.79 -6.44
C ASN A 46 -15.33 8.58 -5.42
N LYS A 47 -14.68 9.63 -5.88
CA LYS A 47 -13.81 10.51 -5.09
C LYS A 47 -14.52 11.18 -3.92
N SER A 48 -15.85 11.40 -4.01
CA SER A 48 -16.62 12.05 -2.94
C SER A 48 -16.49 11.34 -1.60
N LYS A 49 -16.34 10.00 -1.61
CA LYS A 49 -16.15 9.19 -0.40
C LYS A 49 -14.87 9.49 0.38
N PHE A 50 -13.91 10.13 -0.25
CA PHE A 50 -12.61 10.47 0.34
C PHE A 50 -12.44 11.96 0.66
N LYS A 51 -13.43 12.82 0.30
CA LYS A 51 -13.33 14.29 0.51
C LYS A 51 -12.95 14.67 1.94
N LYS A 52 -13.49 13.94 2.93
CA LYS A 52 -13.24 14.21 4.36
C LYS A 52 -11.77 14.06 4.77
N PHE A 53 -10.92 13.39 3.98
CA PHE A 53 -9.50 13.21 4.31
C PHE A 53 -8.61 14.36 3.84
N ASN A 54 -9.11 15.26 2.99
CA ASN A 54 -8.35 16.38 2.43
C ASN A 54 -7.00 15.96 1.80
N LEU A 55 -7.02 14.84 1.06
CA LEU A 55 -5.85 14.26 0.39
C LEU A 55 -6.08 14.23 -1.12
N ASP A 56 -4.99 14.31 -1.88
CA ASP A 56 -5.04 14.11 -3.32
C ASP A 56 -5.50 12.69 -3.66
N ILE A 57 -6.45 12.59 -4.59
CA ILE A 57 -7.01 11.32 -5.02
C ILE A 57 -6.68 11.10 -6.49
N ILE A 58 -5.90 10.05 -6.75
CA ILE A 58 -5.52 9.65 -8.11
C ILE A 58 -6.25 8.37 -8.51
N LYS A 59 -6.48 8.21 -9.81
CA LYS A 59 -7.01 6.98 -10.43
C LYS A 59 -5.90 6.24 -11.14
N ASP A 60 -6.11 4.96 -11.42
CA ASP A 60 -5.22 4.19 -12.27
C ASP A 60 -5.14 4.83 -13.67
N SER A 61 -3.92 5.05 -14.13
CA SER A 61 -3.64 5.66 -15.45
C SER A 61 -3.81 4.67 -16.59
N VAL A 62 -3.73 3.37 -16.31
CA VAL A 62 -3.86 2.29 -17.29
C VAL A 62 -5.20 1.61 -17.11
N LYS A 63 -6.08 1.71 -18.11
CA LYS A 63 -7.40 1.08 -18.10
C LYS A 63 -7.30 -0.44 -18.28
N GLY A 64 -8.26 -1.18 -17.72
CA GLY A 64 -8.34 -2.64 -17.89
C GLY A 64 -7.35 -3.47 -17.08
N PHE A 65 -6.40 -2.86 -16.40
CA PHE A 65 -5.49 -3.57 -15.51
C PHE A 65 -6.09 -3.72 -14.13
N LYS A 66 -6.25 -4.95 -13.70
CA LYS A 66 -6.71 -5.28 -12.35
C LYS A 66 -5.51 -5.70 -11.54
N GLY A 67 -5.15 -4.94 -10.52
CA GLY A 67 -4.07 -5.29 -9.61
C GLY A 67 -3.29 -4.08 -9.09
N PRO A 68 -2.41 -4.29 -8.10
CA PRO A 68 -1.71 -3.20 -7.42
C PRO A 68 -0.72 -2.44 -8.32
N LEU A 69 -0.17 -3.06 -9.36
CA LEU A 69 0.83 -2.44 -10.23
C LEU A 69 0.30 -1.21 -10.99
N ALA A 70 -0.98 -1.19 -11.38
CA ALA A 70 -1.59 -0.03 -12.05
C ALA A 70 -1.65 1.17 -11.10
N GLY A 71 -2.04 0.96 -9.85
CA GLY A 71 -2.03 2.00 -8.81
C GLY A 71 -0.62 2.47 -8.47
N ILE A 72 0.35 1.55 -8.41
CA ILE A 72 1.76 1.88 -8.18
C ILE A 72 2.29 2.76 -9.33
N LEU A 73 2.00 2.40 -10.59
CA LEU A 73 2.40 3.21 -11.75
C LEU A 73 1.82 4.62 -11.69
N SER A 74 0.54 4.75 -11.38
CA SER A 74 -0.11 6.06 -11.27
C SER A 74 0.47 6.91 -10.15
N ALA A 75 0.81 6.28 -9.01
CA ALA A 75 1.48 6.94 -7.91
C ALA A 75 2.93 7.34 -8.27
N MET A 76 3.66 6.52 -9.04
CA MET A 76 4.99 6.89 -9.55
C MET A 76 4.91 8.09 -10.51
N GLN A 77 3.90 8.15 -11.39
CA GLN A 77 3.68 9.29 -12.28
C GLN A 77 3.38 10.57 -11.51
N TYR A 78 2.58 10.47 -10.44
CA TYR A 78 2.34 11.58 -9.52
C TYR A 78 3.64 11.99 -8.83
N GLY A 79 4.40 11.04 -8.29
CA GLY A 79 5.65 11.28 -7.59
C GLY A 79 6.72 11.94 -8.46
N GLU A 80 6.85 11.51 -9.72
CA GLU A 80 7.78 12.12 -10.68
C GLU A 80 7.44 13.58 -10.97
N ARG A 81 6.17 13.92 -11.20
CA ARG A 81 5.72 15.30 -11.43
C ARG A 81 5.94 16.21 -10.22
N ASN A 82 6.08 15.65 -9.04
CA ASN A 82 6.33 16.36 -7.79
C ASN A 82 7.78 16.17 -7.26
N ASN A 83 8.69 15.69 -8.10
CA ASN A 83 10.12 15.53 -7.81
C ASN A 83 10.44 14.62 -6.61
N PHE A 84 9.58 13.64 -6.30
CA PHE A 84 9.88 12.63 -5.30
C PHE A 84 10.84 11.57 -5.86
N LYS A 85 11.71 11.04 -5.01
CA LYS A 85 12.65 9.96 -5.36
C LYS A 85 12.07 8.58 -5.05
N TRP A 86 11.28 8.48 -4.00
CA TRP A 86 10.73 7.25 -3.47
C TRP A 86 9.21 7.30 -3.34
N LEU A 87 8.58 6.18 -3.57
CA LEU A 87 7.17 5.92 -3.31
C LEU A 87 7.06 4.83 -2.26
N ILE A 88 6.29 5.06 -1.19
CA ILE A 88 5.80 3.99 -0.30
C ILE A 88 4.38 3.59 -0.73
N THR A 89 4.10 2.30 -0.76
CA THR A 89 2.75 1.77 -0.99
C THR A 89 2.24 1.05 0.25
N LEU A 90 0.98 1.31 0.59
CA LEU A 90 0.27 0.70 1.70
C LEU A 90 -1.14 0.30 1.23
N PRO A 91 -1.64 -0.88 1.60
CA PRO A 91 -3.04 -1.22 1.41
C PRO A 91 -3.89 -0.48 2.45
N CYS A 92 -5.10 -0.09 2.08
CA CYS A 92 -6.01 0.65 2.96
C CYS A 92 -6.69 -0.21 4.04
N ASP A 93 -6.40 -1.50 4.08
CA ASP A 93 -7.00 -2.51 4.96
C ASP A 93 -6.03 -3.17 5.95
N ALA A 94 -4.80 -2.65 6.06
CA ALA A 94 -3.79 -3.10 7.01
C ALA A 94 -3.40 -1.97 7.98
N PRO A 95 -4.16 -1.71 9.06
CA PRO A 95 -3.97 -0.53 9.91
C PRO A 95 -2.88 -0.67 10.96
N PHE A 96 -2.28 -1.85 11.15
CA PHE A 96 -1.40 -2.12 12.29
C PHE A 96 0.08 -1.93 12.01
N PHE A 97 0.48 -1.52 10.79
CA PHE A 97 1.89 -1.34 10.45
C PHE A 97 2.60 -0.37 11.42
N PRO A 98 3.91 -0.60 11.71
CA PRO A 98 4.63 0.17 12.71
C PRO A 98 4.97 1.58 12.23
N LEU A 99 5.21 2.50 13.18
CA LEU A 99 5.56 3.90 12.91
C LEU A 99 6.97 4.10 12.33
N ASP A 100 7.79 3.07 12.36
CA ASP A 100 9.14 3.09 11.78
C ASP A 100 9.24 2.33 10.44
N LEU A 101 8.10 1.93 9.87
CA LEU A 101 8.03 1.15 8.63
C LEU A 101 8.81 1.81 7.49
N VAL A 102 8.49 3.06 7.18
CA VAL A 102 9.10 3.78 6.04
C VAL A 102 10.60 3.95 6.26
N ASN A 103 11.01 4.33 7.45
CA ASN A 103 12.43 4.51 7.80
C ASN A 103 13.22 3.21 7.66
N LYS A 104 12.69 2.08 8.15
CA LYS A 104 13.34 0.76 8.02
C LYS A 104 13.48 0.33 6.57
N LEU A 105 12.44 0.52 5.75
CA LEU A 105 12.47 0.17 4.34
C LEU A 105 13.48 1.06 3.58
N LEU A 106 13.46 2.37 3.83
CA LEU A 106 14.35 3.33 3.15
C LEU A 106 15.83 3.07 3.48
N LYS A 107 16.17 2.93 4.77
CA LYS A 107 17.54 2.58 5.20
C LYS A 107 18.03 1.27 4.57
N ASN A 108 17.12 0.29 4.41
CA ASN A 108 17.46 -0.96 3.76
C ASN A 108 17.75 -0.76 2.26
N ALA A 109 16.93 0.06 1.56
CA ALA A 109 17.14 0.37 0.14
C ALA A 109 18.51 1.02 -0.09
N GLU A 110 18.89 1.98 0.74
CA GLU A 110 20.16 2.67 0.70
C GLU A 110 21.33 1.71 0.96
N LYS A 111 21.26 0.94 2.06
CA LYS A 111 22.29 -0.05 2.44
C LYS A 111 22.50 -1.11 1.37
N LYS A 112 21.42 -1.63 0.77
CA LYS A 112 21.47 -2.70 -0.25
C LYS A 112 21.56 -2.16 -1.68
N LYS A 113 21.54 -0.85 -1.87
CA LYS A 113 21.56 -0.18 -3.19
C LYS A 113 20.49 -0.76 -4.12
N CYS A 114 19.31 -1.05 -3.62
CA CYS A 114 18.21 -1.64 -4.38
C CYS A 114 17.09 -0.62 -4.63
N LYS A 115 16.29 -0.88 -5.67
CA LYS A 115 15.23 0.02 -6.12
C LYS A 115 13.85 -0.34 -5.57
N ILE A 116 13.73 -1.52 -4.96
CA ILE A 116 12.49 -2.03 -4.36
C ILE A 116 12.85 -2.66 -3.02
N VAL A 117 12.10 -2.32 -1.98
CA VAL A 117 12.15 -3.04 -0.70
C VAL A 117 10.73 -3.35 -0.27
N ILE A 118 10.45 -4.61 0.03
CA ILE A 118 9.15 -5.08 0.48
C ILE A 118 9.19 -5.56 1.93
N ALA A 119 8.07 -5.43 2.61
CA ALA A 119 7.93 -5.91 3.97
C ALA A 119 7.68 -7.42 4.01
N LYS A 120 8.14 -8.06 5.10
CA LYS A 120 7.86 -9.45 5.46
C LYS A 120 7.46 -9.54 6.93
N SER A 121 6.47 -10.36 7.25
CA SER A 121 6.13 -10.79 8.62
C SER A 121 5.65 -12.23 8.59
N ASN A 122 5.79 -12.95 9.70
CA ASN A 122 5.32 -14.33 9.83
C ASN A 122 5.67 -15.23 8.63
N ASN A 123 6.92 -15.19 8.19
CA ASN A 123 7.42 -15.90 6.99
C ASN A 123 6.72 -15.58 5.66
N ARG A 124 5.83 -14.58 5.64
CA ARG A 124 5.11 -14.12 4.45
C ARG A 124 5.62 -12.76 3.99
N THR A 125 5.89 -12.61 2.70
CA THR A 125 6.16 -11.31 2.07
C THR A 125 4.84 -10.58 1.78
N HIS A 126 4.90 -9.24 1.87
CA HIS A 126 3.77 -8.35 1.60
C HIS A 126 4.13 -7.39 0.46
N PRO A 127 4.07 -7.83 -0.80
CA PRO A 127 4.59 -7.05 -1.93
C PRO A 127 3.93 -5.68 -2.11
N VAL A 128 2.67 -5.52 -1.64
CA VAL A 128 1.96 -4.24 -1.67
C VAL A 128 2.45 -3.27 -0.60
N ILE A 129 3.14 -3.77 0.44
CA ILE A 129 3.74 -2.96 1.52
C ILE A 129 5.23 -2.85 1.23
N GLY A 130 5.63 -1.75 0.63
CA GLY A 130 7.02 -1.58 0.22
C GLY A 130 7.33 -0.20 -0.33
N ILE A 131 8.62 0.08 -0.47
CA ILE A 131 9.09 1.28 -1.15
C ILE A 131 9.62 0.95 -2.54
N TRP A 132 9.48 1.91 -3.42
CA TRP A 132 9.76 1.81 -4.84
C TRP A 132 10.49 3.06 -5.30
N SER A 133 11.64 2.92 -5.94
CA SER A 133 12.27 4.05 -6.60
C SER A 133 11.39 4.53 -7.77
N ILE A 134 11.14 5.83 -7.83
CA ILE A 134 10.38 6.46 -8.93
C ILE A 134 11.08 6.22 -10.29
N SER A 135 12.39 6.00 -10.30
CA SER A 135 13.14 5.67 -11.52
C SER A 135 12.65 4.40 -12.23
N LEU A 136 11.89 3.54 -11.53
CA LEU A 136 11.28 2.33 -12.11
C LEU A 136 10.02 2.60 -12.94
N LYS A 137 9.51 3.84 -12.99
CA LYS A 137 8.27 4.18 -13.70
C LYS A 137 8.22 3.68 -15.15
N LYS A 138 9.30 3.92 -15.92
CA LYS A 138 9.37 3.49 -17.32
C LYS A 138 9.35 1.95 -17.45
N SER A 139 10.10 1.26 -16.61
CA SER A 139 10.12 -0.21 -16.56
C SER A 139 8.74 -0.77 -16.19
N LEU A 140 8.09 -0.20 -15.17
CA LEU A 140 6.76 -0.64 -14.75
C LEU A 140 5.70 -0.40 -15.84
N SER A 141 5.76 0.74 -16.53
CA SER A 141 4.88 1.04 -17.66
C SER A 141 5.04 0.00 -18.79
N ASN A 142 6.28 -0.32 -19.16
CA ASN A 142 6.54 -1.34 -20.18
C ASN A 142 6.03 -2.72 -19.76
N THR A 143 6.27 -3.10 -18.52
CA THR A 143 5.80 -4.39 -17.96
C THR A 143 4.28 -4.50 -18.00
N LEU A 144 3.55 -3.44 -17.67
CA LEU A 144 2.09 -3.45 -17.70
C LEU A 144 1.52 -3.40 -19.12
N VAL A 145 2.05 -2.51 -19.98
CA VAL A 145 1.45 -2.23 -21.29
C VAL A 145 1.94 -3.16 -22.37
N LYS A 146 3.24 -3.40 -22.45
CA LYS A 146 3.83 -4.22 -23.53
C LYS A 146 3.86 -5.72 -23.18
N GLU A 147 4.24 -6.05 -21.93
CA GLU A 147 4.38 -7.45 -21.52
C GLU A 147 3.10 -8.02 -20.88
N ASN A 148 2.10 -7.17 -20.63
CA ASN A 148 0.82 -7.55 -19.98
C ASN A 148 0.98 -8.30 -18.64
N ILE A 149 2.06 -8.04 -17.92
CA ILE A 149 2.32 -8.66 -16.61
C ILE A 149 1.59 -7.87 -15.53
N LYS A 150 0.68 -8.55 -14.80
CA LYS A 150 -0.17 -7.98 -13.75
C LYS A 150 0.25 -8.41 -12.34
N LYS A 151 1.05 -9.47 -12.23
CA LYS A 151 1.50 -10.01 -10.94
C LYS A 151 2.66 -9.18 -10.40
N ILE A 152 2.49 -8.61 -9.23
CA ILE A 152 3.47 -7.73 -8.57
C ILE A 152 4.80 -8.47 -8.30
N ASP A 153 4.74 -9.75 -7.92
CA ASP A 153 5.94 -10.56 -7.65
C ASP A 153 6.80 -10.75 -8.90
N LEU A 154 6.18 -10.89 -10.07
CA LEU A 154 6.91 -11.00 -11.34
C LEU A 154 7.64 -9.71 -11.68
N PHE A 155 7.03 -8.55 -11.41
CA PHE A 155 7.71 -7.27 -11.60
C PHE A 155 8.87 -7.10 -10.62
N ILE A 156 8.67 -7.41 -9.34
CA ILE A 156 9.72 -7.29 -8.32
C ILE A 156 10.94 -8.12 -8.70
N LYS A 157 10.75 -9.38 -9.13
CA LYS A 157 11.84 -10.30 -9.51
C LYS A 157 12.66 -9.84 -10.71
N LYS A 158 12.18 -8.88 -11.51
CA LYS A 158 12.94 -8.29 -12.62
C LYS A 158 13.97 -7.25 -12.15
N HIS A 159 13.96 -6.88 -10.90
CA HIS A 159 14.79 -5.80 -10.38
C HIS A 159 15.60 -6.25 -9.16
N ASN A 160 16.69 -5.51 -8.87
CA ASN A 160 17.37 -5.66 -7.60
C ASN A 160 16.43 -5.18 -6.48
N PHE A 161 16.01 -6.12 -5.63
CA PHE A 161 15.11 -5.87 -4.52
C PHE A 161 15.64 -6.46 -3.22
N SER A 162 15.09 -6.00 -2.11
CA SER A 162 15.38 -6.51 -0.78
C SER A 162 14.11 -6.69 0.03
N ILE A 163 14.23 -7.41 1.13
CA ILE A 163 13.14 -7.72 2.05
C ILE A 163 13.54 -7.28 3.45
N VAL A 164 12.65 -6.59 4.15
CA VAL A 164 12.78 -6.27 5.56
C VAL A 164 11.78 -7.09 6.37
N ASN A 165 12.29 -7.86 7.34
CA ASN A 165 11.44 -8.63 8.24
C ASN A 165 11.02 -7.77 9.43
N PHE A 166 9.72 -7.80 9.73
CA PHE A 166 9.12 -7.14 10.90
C PHE A 166 8.65 -8.23 11.86
N SER A 167 9.35 -8.37 12.96
CA SER A 167 8.91 -9.22 14.08
C SER A 167 7.75 -8.57 14.84
N TYR A 168 6.95 -9.36 15.49
CA TYR A 168 5.85 -8.92 16.35
C TYR A 168 5.54 -9.97 17.42
N ASP A 169 4.97 -9.53 18.53
CA ASP A 169 4.61 -10.43 19.63
C ASP A 169 3.13 -10.81 19.60
N LYS A 170 2.23 -9.83 19.52
CA LYS A 170 0.79 -10.06 19.63
C LYS A 170 0.03 -9.93 18.31
N VAL A 171 0.36 -8.96 17.49
CA VAL A 171 -0.39 -8.62 16.28
C VAL A 171 0.54 -8.53 15.09
N ASP A 172 0.25 -9.33 14.04
CA ASP A 172 0.95 -9.18 12.77
C ASP A 172 0.77 -7.74 12.24
N PRO A 173 1.86 -6.97 12.08
CA PRO A 173 1.79 -5.58 11.65
C PRO A 173 1.15 -5.40 10.27
N PHE A 174 1.08 -6.46 9.48
CA PHE A 174 0.51 -6.44 8.15
C PHE A 174 -0.78 -7.26 8.03
N PHE A 175 -1.46 -7.45 9.17
CA PHE A 175 -2.76 -8.09 9.23
C PHE A 175 -3.79 -7.31 8.40
N ASN A 176 -4.33 -7.93 7.35
CA ASN A 176 -5.36 -7.36 6.48
C ASN A 176 -6.75 -7.69 7.00
N ILE A 177 -7.65 -6.71 6.94
CA ILE A 177 -9.05 -6.86 7.35
C ILE A 177 -9.89 -7.03 6.08
N ASN A 178 -10.25 -8.29 5.77
CA ASN A 178 -10.97 -8.67 4.54
C ASN A 178 -12.38 -9.23 4.81
N SER A 179 -12.72 -9.52 6.08
CA SER A 179 -13.96 -10.14 6.52
C SER A 179 -14.45 -9.54 7.83
N TYR A 180 -15.71 -9.78 8.17
CA TYR A 180 -16.26 -9.36 9.48
C TYR A 180 -15.53 -10.04 10.64
N ARG A 181 -15.16 -11.33 10.51
CA ARG A 181 -14.37 -12.05 11.51
C ARG A 181 -13.02 -11.37 11.79
N GLU A 182 -12.34 -10.94 10.74
CA GLU A 182 -11.07 -10.21 10.87
C GLU A 182 -11.28 -8.81 11.45
N LEU A 183 -12.39 -8.14 11.13
CA LEU A 183 -12.76 -6.87 11.73
C LEU A 183 -12.99 -7.01 13.24
N ASP A 184 -13.71 -8.04 13.68
CA ASP A 184 -13.96 -8.27 15.11
C ASP A 184 -12.66 -8.64 15.85
N LYS A 185 -11.78 -9.42 15.21
CA LYS A 185 -10.43 -9.65 15.73
C LYS A 185 -9.65 -8.34 15.86
N ALA A 186 -9.69 -7.48 14.83
CA ALA A 186 -9.01 -6.19 14.85
C ALA A 186 -9.52 -5.26 15.97
N LYS A 187 -10.82 -5.25 16.25
CA LYS A 187 -11.41 -4.48 17.37
C LYS A 187 -10.86 -4.94 18.73
N LYS A 188 -10.79 -6.25 18.97
CA LYS A 188 -10.24 -6.82 20.21
C LYS A 188 -8.76 -6.45 20.40
N LEU A 189 -7.96 -6.48 19.33
CA LEU A 189 -6.55 -6.16 19.34
C LEU A 189 -6.24 -4.67 19.53
N SER A 190 -7.18 -3.78 19.26
CA SER A 190 -7.00 -2.32 19.40
C SER A 190 -7.39 -1.78 20.79
N ILE A 191 -7.88 -2.64 21.68
CA ILE A 191 -8.25 -2.32 23.06
C ILE A 191 -7.11 -2.69 24.05
N SER A 192 -6.20 -3.56 23.62
CA SER A 192 -4.99 -3.97 24.37
C SER A 192 -3.78 -3.13 23.98
#